data_74b75f09d07e0748f3ec2edeaaaccc35
#
_entry.id   74b75f09d07e0748f3ec2edeaaaccc35
#
_cell.length_a   1.000
_cell.length_b   1.000
_cell.length_c   1.000
_cell.angle_alpha   90.00
_cell.angle_beta   90.00
_cell.angle_gamma   90.00
#
_symmetry.space_group_name_H-M   'P 1'
#
loop_
_entity.id
_entity.type
_entity.pdbx_description
1 polymer ?
#
loop_
_entity_poly.entity_id
_entity_poly.type
_entity_poly.pdbx_seq_one_letter_code
_entity_poly.pdbx_strand_id
1 'polypeptide(L)'
;EKLDIAFLRAPISRDIGLKHLHILDEPMVVALPIGHPLTQKKKISLSNLSEENFVLYRRSSGQGLYDNILYSCYQAGFSPRIIQEAPRPTATLNLVAAGIGISIVPASMHNFWDHEIVYREFDDSIKLNAPIYLITRENENSAKVSNFIELMQKLLPTMT
;
A
#
# COMPACT_ATOMS: atom_id res chain seq x y z
N GLU A 1 1.79 -4.18 28.16
CA GLU A 1 2.88 -3.78 27.24
C GLU A 1 3.45 -5.00 26.54
N LYS A 2 3.29 -5.06 25.21
CA LYS A 2 3.65 -6.27 24.45
C LYS A 2 4.63 -5.99 23.31
N LEU A 3 4.78 -4.72 22.89
CA LEU A 3 5.66 -4.31 21.81
C LEU A 3 6.42 -3.04 22.20
N ASP A 4 7.69 -2.97 21.84
CA ASP A 4 8.54 -1.79 22.00
C ASP A 4 8.60 -0.98 20.69
N ILE A 5 8.51 -1.67 19.54
CA ILE A 5 8.54 -1.11 18.19
C ILE A 5 7.44 -1.75 17.37
N ALA A 6 6.80 -0.95 16.51
CA ALA A 6 5.86 -1.43 15.50
C ALA A 6 6.13 -0.76 14.14
N PHE A 7 5.86 -1.48 13.04
CA PHE A 7 5.85 -0.92 11.70
C PHE A 7 4.41 -0.82 11.19
N LEU A 8 4.03 0.35 10.68
CA LEU A 8 2.68 0.64 10.20
C LEU A 8 2.71 1.35 8.85
N ARG A 9 1.70 1.08 8.02
CA ARG A 9 1.52 1.68 6.68
C ARG A 9 0.56 2.87 6.64
N ALA A 10 0.35 3.54 7.72
CA ALA A 10 -0.42 4.78 7.73
C ALA A 10 -0.01 5.61 8.93
N PRO A 11 -0.06 6.94 8.85
CA PRO A 11 0.00 7.72 10.04
C PRO A 11 -1.20 7.31 10.91
N ILE A 12 -0.93 6.79 12.08
CA ILE A 12 -1.94 6.76 13.12
C ILE A 12 -2.30 8.23 13.37
N SER A 13 -3.59 8.54 13.53
CA SER A 13 -4.01 9.81 14.10
C SER A 13 -3.07 10.11 15.26
N ARG A 14 -2.61 11.35 15.40
CA ARG A 14 -1.59 11.74 16.38
C ARG A 14 -2.05 11.37 17.78
N ASP A 15 -1.97 10.09 18.10
CA ASP A 15 -2.28 9.55 19.40
C ASP A 15 -1.18 9.96 20.35
N ILE A 16 -1.61 10.65 21.38
CA ILE A 16 -0.81 11.14 22.50
C ILE A 16 0.04 9.98 23.01
N GLY A 17 1.37 10.17 22.99
CA GLY A 17 2.31 9.22 23.58
C GLY A 17 3.05 8.28 22.60
N LEU A 18 2.92 8.48 21.28
CA LEU A 18 3.67 7.73 20.26
C LEU A 18 4.55 8.64 19.41
N LYS A 19 5.78 8.22 19.17
CA LYS A 19 6.68 8.78 18.17
C LYS A 19 6.55 8.03 16.85
N HIS A 20 6.52 8.78 15.74
CA HIS A 20 6.43 8.25 14.39
C HIS A 20 7.70 8.64 13.63
N LEU A 21 8.45 7.66 13.18
CA LEU A 21 9.58 7.85 12.28
C LEU A 21 9.20 7.34 10.90
N HIS A 22 9.15 8.23 9.92
CA HIS A 22 8.96 7.84 8.52
C HIS A 22 10.18 7.05 8.05
N ILE A 23 9.95 5.88 7.46
CA ILE A 23 10.99 4.97 7.01
C ILE A 23 11.17 5.06 5.50
N LEU A 24 10.10 4.86 4.74
CA LEU A 24 10.12 4.93 3.29
C LEU A 24 8.72 5.14 2.71
N ASP A 25 8.68 5.60 1.48
CA ASP A 25 7.47 5.66 0.66
C ASP A 25 7.52 4.54 -0.38
N GLU A 26 6.78 3.46 -0.14
CA GLU A 26 6.68 2.38 -1.10
C GLU A 26 5.69 2.74 -2.21
N PRO A 27 6.08 2.66 -3.51
CA PRO A 27 5.15 2.94 -4.59
C PRO A 27 4.02 1.90 -4.62
N MET A 28 2.84 2.35 -5.05
CA MET A 28 1.71 1.46 -5.33
C MET A 28 1.72 1.05 -6.80
N VAL A 29 1.21 -0.15 -7.07
CA VAL A 29 1.06 -0.71 -8.41
C VAL A 29 -0.35 -1.24 -8.63
N VAL A 30 -0.76 -1.34 -9.89
CA VAL A 30 -2.03 -1.96 -10.27
C VAL A 30 -1.80 -3.47 -10.44
N ALA A 31 -2.59 -4.27 -9.75
CA ALA A 31 -2.68 -5.71 -9.92
C ALA A 31 -3.84 -6.05 -10.86
N LEU A 32 -3.53 -6.68 -11.98
CA LEU A 32 -4.45 -7.03 -13.07
C LEU A 32 -4.49 -8.55 -13.24
N PRO A 33 -5.65 -9.17 -13.46
CA PRO A 33 -5.67 -10.58 -13.84
C PRO A 33 -4.96 -10.76 -15.18
N ILE A 34 -4.31 -11.93 -15.36
CA ILE A 34 -3.69 -12.27 -16.64
C ILE A 34 -4.73 -12.20 -17.76
N GLY A 35 -4.35 -11.65 -18.91
CA GLY A 35 -5.29 -11.44 -20.03
C GLY A 35 -6.14 -10.17 -19.96
N HIS A 36 -6.07 -9.40 -18.89
CA HIS A 36 -6.76 -8.11 -18.80
C HIS A 36 -6.22 -7.13 -19.88
N PRO A 37 -7.08 -6.36 -20.60
CA PRO A 37 -6.63 -5.47 -21.68
C PRO A 37 -5.53 -4.47 -21.26
N LEU A 38 -5.60 -3.95 -20.03
CA LEU A 38 -4.61 -3.01 -19.49
C LEU A 38 -3.22 -3.63 -19.29
N THR A 39 -3.07 -4.97 -19.35
CA THR A 39 -1.75 -5.61 -19.25
C THR A 39 -0.86 -5.29 -20.45
N GLN A 40 -1.43 -4.83 -21.57
CA GLN A 40 -0.67 -4.39 -22.76
C GLN A 40 0.00 -3.03 -22.57
N LYS A 41 -0.40 -2.26 -21.58
CA LYS A 41 0.23 -0.98 -21.26
C LYS A 41 1.47 -1.20 -20.40
N LYS A 42 2.55 -0.44 -20.65
CA LYS A 42 3.75 -0.45 -19.81
C LYS A 42 3.51 0.26 -18.48
N LYS A 43 2.83 1.41 -18.53
CA LYS A 43 2.41 2.19 -17.37
C LYS A 43 0.92 2.52 -17.50
N ILE A 44 0.26 2.73 -16.38
CA ILE A 44 -1.19 2.97 -16.29
C ILE A 44 -1.44 4.33 -15.65
N SER A 45 -2.22 5.20 -16.30
CA SER A 45 -2.78 6.35 -15.61
C SER A 45 -3.95 5.92 -14.73
N LEU A 46 -4.18 6.60 -13.63
CA LEU A 46 -5.28 6.24 -12.73
C LEU A 46 -6.65 6.36 -13.42
N SER A 47 -6.80 7.31 -14.35
CA SER A 47 -8.00 7.47 -15.17
C SER A 47 -8.32 6.27 -16.07
N ASN A 48 -7.32 5.45 -16.42
CA ASN A 48 -7.56 4.21 -17.17
C ASN A 48 -8.36 3.17 -16.38
N LEU A 49 -8.47 3.35 -15.07
CA LEU A 49 -9.16 2.43 -14.16
C LEU A 49 -10.61 2.85 -13.87
N SER A 50 -11.10 3.95 -14.45
CA SER A 50 -12.41 4.54 -14.13
C SER A 50 -13.60 3.60 -14.35
N GLU A 51 -13.51 2.74 -15.38
CA GLU A 51 -14.57 1.79 -15.73
C GLU A 51 -14.37 0.39 -15.15
N GLU A 52 -13.27 0.19 -14.39
CA GLU A 52 -12.89 -1.12 -13.91
C GLU A 52 -13.62 -1.51 -12.61
N ASN A 53 -13.77 -2.80 -12.41
CA ASN A 53 -14.23 -3.37 -11.15
C ASN A 53 -13.07 -3.49 -10.17
N PHE A 54 -13.19 -2.89 -9.01
CA PHE A 54 -12.17 -2.96 -7.98
C PHE A 54 -12.46 -4.05 -6.94
N VAL A 55 -11.40 -4.74 -6.56
CA VAL A 55 -11.34 -5.57 -5.36
C VAL A 55 -10.37 -4.90 -4.40
N LEU A 56 -10.81 -4.53 -3.21
CA LEU A 56 -9.94 -3.90 -2.21
C LEU A 56 -9.96 -4.71 -0.90
N TYR A 57 -8.97 -4.48 -0.05
CA TYR A 57 -9.05 -4.94 1.32
C TYR A 57 -9.95 -4.01 2.15
N ARG A 58 -10.55 -4.55 3.21
CA ARG A 58 -11.46 -3.77 4.06
C ARG A 58 -10.78 -2.56 4.66
N ARG A 59 -11.47 -1.44 4.68
CA ARG A 59 -11.01 -0.18 5.28
C ARG A 59 -10.52 -0.37 6.73
N SER A 60 -11.21 -1.20 7.53
CA SER A 60 -10.83 -1.54 8.90
C SER A 60 -9.48 -2.26 9.03
N SER A 61 -8.97 -2.85 7.95
CA SER A 61 -7.67 -3.55 7.93
C SER A 61 -6.50 -2.65 7.53
N GLY A 62 -6.76 -1.42 7.08
CA GLY A 62 -5.72 -0.49 6.62
C GLY A 62 -6.30 0.85 6.18
N GLN A 63 -6.97 1.55 7.09
CA GLN A 63 -7.74 2.76 6.80
C GLN A 63 -6.96 3.80 5.98
N GLY A 64 -5.75 4.16 6.38
CA GLY A 64 -4.99 5.21 5.71
C GLY A 64 -4.66 4.89 4.25
N LEU A 65 -4.28 3.66 3.96
CA LEU A 65 -3.98 3.24 2.59
C LEU A 65 -5.26 3.10 1.75
N TYR A 66 -6.33 2.57 2.32
CA TYR A 66 -7.64 2.49 1.67
C TYR A 66 -8.14 3.90 1.30
N ASP A 67 -8.13 4.81 2.25
CA ASP A 67 -8.59 6.19 2.03
C ASP A 67 -7.72 6.93 1.02
N ASN A 68 -6.40 6.67 0.98
CA ASN A 68 -5.48 7.24 0.01
C ASN A 68 -5.80 6.76 -1.42
N ILE A 69 -6.12 5.48 -1.61
CA ILE A 69 -6.57 4.95 -2.91
C ILE A 69 -7.86 5.67 -3.37
N LEU A 70 -8.87 5.74 -2.50
CA LEU A 70 -10.13 6.41 -2.84
C LEU A 70 -9.93 7.90 -3.17
N TYR A 71 -9.15 8.59 -2.35
CA TYR A 71 -8.84 10.00 -2.58
C TYR A 71 -8.13 10.22 -3.92
N SER A 72 -7.17 9.37 -4.27
CA SER A 72 -6.46 9.46 -5.53
C SER A 72 -7.38 9.22 -6.73
N CYS A 73 -8.28 8.24 -6.65
CA CYS A 73 -9.29 8.01 -7.68
C CYS A 73 -10.21 9.23 -7.84
N TYR A 74 -10.64 9.82 -6.72
CA TYR A 74 -11.46 11.03 -6.74
C TYR A 74 -10.72 12.21 -7.40
N GLN A 75 -9.44 12.42 -7.10
CA GLN A 75 -8.61 13.45 -7.75
C GLN A 75 -8.44 13.19 -9.26
N ALA A 76 -8.48 11.93 -9.68
CA ALA A 76 -8.46 11.54 -11.09
C ALA A 76 -9.85 11.64 -11.78
N GLY A 77 -10.88 12.12 -11.07
CA GLY A 77 -12.20 12.41 -11.60
C GLY A 77 -13.20 11.25 -11.55
N PHE A 78 -12.92 10.18 -10.78
CA PHE A 78 -13.84 9.06 -10.66
C PHE A 78 -13.91 8.47 -9.24
N SER A 79 -15.00 7.74 -8.96
CA SER A 79 -15.11 6.91 -7.76
C SER A 79 -14.96 5.45 -8.15
N PRO A 80 -14.04 4.68 -7.54
CA PRO A 80 -13.83 3.30 -7.91
C PRO A 80 -15.07 2.43 -7.60
N ARG A 81 -15.46 1.58 -8.55
CA ARG A 81 -16.55 0.62 -8.36
C ARG A 81 -16.04 -0.60 -7.60
N ILE A 82 -16.10 -0.55 -6.26
CA ILE A 82 -15.67 -1.64 -5.38
C ILE A 82 -16.76 -2.70 -5.37
N ILE A 83 -16.53 -3.82 -6.05
CA ILE A 83 -17.48 -4.93 -6.14
C ILE A 83 -17.26 -5.98 -5.08
N GLN A 84 -16.06 -6.04 -4.50
CA GLN A 84 -15.73 -7.00 -3.46
C GLN A 84 -14.67 -6.43 -2.51
N GLU A 85 -14.83 -6.72 -1.23
CA GLU A 85 -13.81 -6.45 -0.21
C GLU A 85 -13.28 -7.75 0.40
N ALA A 86 -11.95 -7.81 0.59
CA ALA A 86 -11.27 -8.92 1.23
C ALA A 86 -10.75 -8.53 2.63
N PRO A 87 -10.61 -9.47 3.56
CA PRO A 87 -10.15 -9.14 4.92
C PRO A 87 -8.68 -8.75 4.99
N ARG A 88 -7.87 -9.11 3.98
CA ARG A 88 -6.42 -8.87 3.92
C ARG A 88 -5.95 -8.60 2.49
N PRO A 89 -4.84 -7.86 2.30
CA PRO A 89 -4.28 -7.60 0.96
C PRO A 89 -3.97 -8.88 0.16
N THR A 90 -3.45 -9.93 0.79
CA THR A 90 -3.19 -11.22 0.12
C THR A 90 -4.47 -11.89 -0.37
N ALA A 91 -5.56 -11.81 0.39
CA ALA A 91 -6.86 -12.32 -0.06
C ALA A 91 -7.45 -11.49 -1.20
N THR A 92 -7.13 -10.20 -1.27
CA THR A 92 -7.47 -9.34 -2.41
C THR A 92 -6.80 -9.84 -3.70
N LEU A 93 -5.51 -10.20 -3.63
CA LEU A 93 -4.80 -10.76 -4.78
C LEU A 93 -5.38 -12.10 -5.26
N ASN A 94 -5.86 -12.95 -4.36
CA ASN A 94 -6.56 -14.18 -4.77
C ASN A 94 -7.80 -13.89 -5.62
N LEU A 95 -8.55 -12.83 -5.28
CA LEU A 95 -9.72 -12.42 -6.06
C LEU A 95 -9.33 -11.81 -7.41
N VAL A 96 -8.21 -11.07 -7.47
CA VAL A 96 -7.65 -10.58 -8.73
C VAL A 96 -7.21 -11.75 -9.61
N ALA A 97 -6.48 -12.73 -9.07
CA ALA A 97 -6.05 -13.92 -9.80
C ALA A 97 -7.25 -14.71 -10.36
N ALA A 98 -8.38 -14.75 -9.62
CA ALA A 98 -9.63 -15.35 -10.06
C ALA A 98 -10.39 -14.52 -11.11
N GLY A 99 -9.88 -13.37 -11.55
CA GLY A 99 -10.52 -12.51 -12.55
C GLY A 99 -11.75 -11.73 -12.08
N ILE A 100 -11.94 -11.61 -10.77
CA ILE A 100 -13.11 -10.90 -10.19
C ILE A 100 -13.03 -9.39 -10.45
N GLY A 101 -11.81 -8.84 -10.45
CA GLY A 101 -11.57 -7.41 -10.69
C GLY A 101 -10.09 -7.09 -10.60
N ILE A 102 -9.79 -5.79 -10.56
CA ILE A 102 -8.43 -5.27 -10.40
C ILE A 102 -8.20 -4.78 -8.97
N SER A 103 -6.93 -4.57 -8.60
CA SER A 103 -6.61 -3.95 -7.30
C SER A 103 -5.43 -2.98 -7.42
N ILE A 104 -5.27 -2.13 -6.40
CA ILE A 104 -4.11 -1.28 -6.21
C ILE A 104 -3.43 -1.74 -4.92
N VAL A 105 -2.16 -2.13 -5.03
CA VAL A 105 -1.40 -2.76 -3.94
C VAL A 105 0.01 -2.19 -3.84
N PRO A 106 0.69 -2.29 -2.69
CA PRO A 106 2.11 -1.93 -2.58
C PRO A 106 2.98 -2.76 -3.52
N ALA A 107 4.03 -2.14 -4.09
CA ALA A 107 4.91 -2.78 -5.08
C ALA A 107 5.60 -4.04 -4.54
N SER A 108 5.88 -4.13 -3.23
CA SER A 108 6.45 -5.34 -2.61
C SER A 108 5.57 -6.58 -2.76
N MET A 109 4.30 -6.40 -3.12
CA MET A 109 3.38 -7.51 -3.35
C MET A 109 3.50 -8.14 -4.75
N HIS A 110 4.35 -7.60 -5.64
CA HIS A 110 4.48 -8.08 -7.03
C HIS A 110 5.02 -9.53 -7.16
N ASN A 111 5.62 -10.08 -6.11
CA ASN A 111 6.09 -11.47 -6.09
C ASN A 111 4.99 -12.49 -5.75
N PHE A 112 3.77 -12.01 -5.44
CA PHE A 112 2.63 -12.90 -5.20
C PHE A 112 1.87 -13.12 -6.49
N TRP A 113 1.59 -14.39 -6.82
CA TRP A 113 0.73 -14.77 -7.94
C TRP A 113 1.25 -14.30 -9.32
N ASP A 114 2.56 -14.39 -9.56
CA ASP A 114 3.26 -13.94 -10.76
C ASP A 114 2.82 -14.68 -12.06
N HIS A 115 2.12 -15.81 -11.93
CA HIS A 115 1.56 -16.55 -13.06
C HIS A 115 0.13 -16.15 -13.42
N GLU A 116 -0.64 -15.62 -12.48
CA GLU A 116 -2.05 -15.26 -12.65
C GLU A 116 -2.31 -13.76 -12.62
N ILE A 117 -1.36 -12.97 -12.11
CA ILE A 117 -1.48 -11.52 -11.97
C ILE A 117 -0.35 -10.81 -12.70
N VAL A 118 -0.71 -9.78 -13.44
CA VAL A 118 0.25 -8.84 -14.04
C VAL A 118 0.23 -7.54 -13.26
N TYR A 119 1.39 -7.12 -12.77
CA TYR A 119 1.54 -5.86 -12.07
C TYR A 119 2.01 -4.75 -13.02
N ARG A 120 1.44 -3.56 -12.88
CA ARG A 120 1.80 -2.39 -13.69
C ARG A 120 2.00 -1.17 -12.79
N GLU A 121 3.06 -0.45 -13.08
CA GLU A 121 3.34 0.83 -12.44
C GLU A 121 2.35 1.90 -12.93
N PHE A 122 2.10 2.88 -12.08
CA PHE A 122 1.45 4.10 -12.51
C PHE A 122 2.41 4.95 -13.35
N ASP A 123 1.84 5.77 -14.23
CA ASP A 123 2.59 6.81 -14.92
C ASP A 123 2.94 7.97 -13.97
N ASP A 124 3.75 8.91 -14.45
CA ASP A 124 4.27 10.00 -13.63
C ASP A 124 3.22 11.08 -13.28
N SER A 125 1.96 10.90 -13.74
CA SER A 125 0.85 11.83 -13.44
C SER A 125 0.37 11.69 -11.99
N ILE A 126 0.72 10.58 -11.31
CA ILE A 126 0.29 10.31 -9.94
C ILE A 126 1.44 9.76 -9.09
N LYS A 127 1.52 10.22 -7.84
CA LYS A 127 2.39 9.67 -6.81
C LYS A 127 1.55 9.00 -5.73
N LEU A 128 1.11 7.78 -6.00
CA LEU A 128 0.37 7.00 -5.04
C LEU A 128 1.34 6.06 -4.30
N ASN A 129 1.59 6.38 -3.03
CA ASN A 129 2.54 5.65 -2.19
C ASN A 129 1.86 5.04 -0.97
N ALA A 130 2.45 3.97 -0.46
CA ALA A 130 2.14 3.34 0.82
C ALA A 130 3.29 3.62 1.80
N PRO A 131 3.23 4.71 2.57
CA PRO A 131 4.31 5.05 3.49
C PRO A 131 4.43 4.03 4.62
N ILE A 132 5.66 3.74 5.03
CA ILE A 132 5.96 2.90 6.19
C ILE A 132 6.54 3.77 7.29
N TYR A 133 5.96 3.64 8.49
CA TYR A 133 6.41 4.32 9.70
C TYR A 133 6.86 3.29 10.74
N LEU A 134 7.96 3.60 11.40
CA LEU A 134 8.34 2.95 12.65
C LEU A 134 7.72 3.75 13.80
N ILE A 135 7.03 3.04 14.68
CA ILE A 135 6.32 3.62 15.83
C ILE A 135 6.96 3.12 17.11
N THR A 136 7.22 4.04 18.04
CA THR A 136 7.66 3.76 19.42
C THR A 136 6.83 4.56 20.40
N ARG A 137 6.94 4.24 21.69
CA ARG A 137 6.40 5.11 22.75
C ARG A 137 7.19 6.42 22.77
N GLU A 138 6.52 7.52 23.09
CA GLU A 138 7.15 8.84 23.20
C GLU A 138 8.26 8.87 24.27
N ASN A 139 8.01 8.20 25.40
CA ASN A 139 8.94 8.11 26.54
C ASN A 139 9.76 6.81 26.53
N GLU A 140 10.05 6.26 25.33
CA GLU A 140 10.88 5.06 25.20
C GLU A 140 12.36 5.41 25.48
N ASN A 141 12.93 4.79 26.53
CA ASN A 141 14.30 5.02 27.00
C ASN A 141 15.19 3.77 26.90
N SER A 142 14.71 2.71 26.27
CA SER A 142 15.50 1.48 26.10
C SER A 142 16.67 1.69 25.13
N ALA A 143 17.87 1.43 25.56
CA ALA A 143 19.06 1.44 24.70
C ALA A 143 18.93 0.50 23.50
N LYS A 144 18.20 -0.62 23.64
CA LYS A 144 17.95 -1.56 22.54
C LYS A 144 17.11 -0.91 21.46
N VAL A 145 16.07 -0.17 21.82
CA VAL A 145 15.20 0.56 20.89
C VAL A 145 15.98 1.68 20.20
N SER A 146 16.75 2.45 20.95
CA SER A 146 17.59 3.52 20.37
C SER A 146 18.61 2.99 19.36
N ASN A 147 19.32 1.92 19.71
CA ASN A 147 20.29 1.28 18.81
C ASN A 147 19.64 0.73 17.56
N PHE A 148 18.42 0.16 17.67
CA PHE A 148 17.67 -0.33 16.52
C PHE A 148 17.28 0.82 15.58
N ILE A 149 16.79 1.94 16.13
CA ILE A 149 16.42 3.12 15.35
C ILE A 149 17.65 3.68 14.62
N GLU A 150 18.80 3.82 15.31
CA GLU A 150 20.04 4.25 14.67
C GLU A 150 20.47 3.33 13.52
N LEU A 151 20.38 2.01 13.71
CA LEU A 151 20.69 1.04 12.67
C LEU A 151 19.76 1.23 11.47
N MET A 152 18.46 1.34 11.70
CA MET A 152 17.48 1.59 10.64
C MET A 152 17.79 2.88 9.87
N GLN A 153 18.09 3.98 10.56
CA GLN A 153 18.43 5.25 9.92
C GLN A 153 19.71 5.19 9.07
N LYS A 154 20.68 4.34 9.47
CA LYS A 154 21.89 4.11 8.67
C LYS A 154 21.63 3.24 7.43
N LEU A 155 20.65 2.36 7.47
CA LEU A 155 20.29 1.47 6.36
C LEU A 155 19.34 2.12 5.34
N LEU A 156 18.53 3.09 5.75
CA LEU A 156 17.55 3.77 4.91
C LEU A 156 18.16 4.41 3.63
N PRO A 157 19.32 5.07 3.64
CA PRO A 157 19.92 5.64 2.43
C PRO A 157 20.30 4.61 1.37
N THR A 158 20.42 3.33 1.74
CA THR A 158 20.79 2.24 0.83
C THR A 158 19.60 1.46 0.29
N MET A 159 18.36 1.82 0.73
CA MET A 159 17.11 1.13 0.36
C MET A 159 16.22 1.95 -0.61
N THR A 160 16.70 3.12 -1.05
CA THR A 160 15.98 4.02 -1.99
C THR A 160 16.49 3.87 -3.42
#